data_324e1b8818dae98cbf52da7e0bd513fb
#
_entry.id   324e1b8818dae98cbf52da7e0bd513fb
#
_cell.length_a   1.000
_cell.length_b   1.000
_cell.length_c   1.000
_cell.angle_alpha   90.00
_cell.angle_beta   90.00
_cell.angle_gamma   90.00
#
_symmetry.space_group_name_H-M   'P 1'
#
loop_
_entity.id
_entity.type
_entity.pdbx_description
1 polymer ?
#
loop_
_entity_poly.entity_id
_entity_poly.type
_entity_poly.pdbx_seq_one_letter_code
_entity_poly.pdbx_strand_id
1 'polypeptide(L)' 'MNPTPQWVHEPEAAKLLAISHGTLRSMRRDGRLTPGDHFIFATGTAGGPVAYNIPAIHESLAKRTVEMVAIEAKRRAASI' A
#
# COMPACT_ATOMS: atom_id res chain seq x y z
N MET A 1 16.53 0.92 -12.68
CA MET A 1 15.63 -0.08 -13.28
C MET A 1 14.36 -0.17 -12.44
N ASN A 2 13.20 -0.01 -13.06
CA ASN A 2 11.95 -0.15 -12.34
C ASN A 2 11.69 -1.60 -11.98
N PRO A 3 11.20 -1.88 -10.76
CA PRO A 3 10.87 -3.26 -10.41
C PRO A 3 9.78 -3.80 -11.33
N THR A 4 9.88 -5.08 -11.67
CA THR A 4 8.86 -5.74 -12.46
C THR A 4 7.57 -5.80 -11.64
N PRO A 5 6.43 -5.35 -12.18
CA PRO A 5 5.17 -5.45 -11.46
C PRO A 5 4.86 -6.90 -11.09
N GLN A 6 4.42 -7.09 -9.86
CA GLN A 6 4.00 -8.39 -9.35
C GLN A 6 2.57 -8.26 -8.84
N TRP A 7 1.63 -8.72 -9.63
CA TRP A 7 0.21 -8.64 -9.34
C TRP A 7 -0.24 -9.91 -8.62
N VAL A 8 -0.73 -9.74 -7.40
CA VAL A 8 -1.19 -10.86 -6.57
C VAL A 8 -2.57 -10.57 -6.02
N HIS A 9 -3.30 -11.63 -5.69
CA HIS A 9 -4.62 -11.51 -5.07
C HIS A 9 -4.53 -11.05 -3.62
N GLU A 10 -5.65 -10.56 -3.08
CA GLU A 10 -5.71 -9.95 -1.75
C GLU A 10 -5.13 -10.82 -0.63
N PRO A 11 -5.44 -12.12 -0.51
CA PRO A 11 -4.86 -12.93 0.57
C PRO A 11 -3.35 -12.98 0.53
N GLU A 12 -2.78 -13.14 -0.65
CA GLU A 12 -1.33 -13.19 -0.83
C GLU A 12 -0.71 -11.81 -0.64
N ALA A 13 -1.38 -10.76 -1.13
CA ALA A 13 -0.93 -9.39 -0.96
C ALA A 13 -0.83 -9.01 0.51
N ALA A 14 -1.85 -9.31 1.30
CA ALA A 14 -1.85 -9.05 2.74
C ALA A 14 -0.69 -9.76 3.42
N LYS A 15 -0.44 -11.01 3.05
CA LYS A 15 0.66 -11.80 3.59
C LYS A 15 2.01 -11.20 3.24
N LEU A 16 2.22 -10.85 1.98
CA LEU A 16 3.48 -10.26 1.52
C LEU A 16 3.74 -8.87 2.10
N LEU A 17 2.68 -8.12 2.37
CA LEU A 17 2.78 -6.80 3.00
C LEU A 17 2.78 -6.88 4.53
N ALA A 18 2.60 -8.07 5.09
CA ALA A 18 2.58 -8.31 6.53
C ALA A 18 1.50 -7.49 7.25
N ILE A 19 0.33 -7.36 6.64
CA ILE A 19 -0.82 -6.66 7.20
C ILE A 19 -2.07 -7.54 7.12
N SER A 20 -3.12 -7.17 7.85
CA SER A 20 -4.38 -7.89 7.78
C SER A 20 -5.15 -7.55 6.50
N HIS A 21 -6.08 -8.41 6.10
CA HIS A 21 -6.98 -8.16 4.98
C HIS A 21 -7.77 -6.87 5.20
N GLY A 22 -8.25 -6.65 6.42
CA GLY A 22 -9.01 -5.45 6.76
C GLY A 22 -8.18 -4.19 6.59
N THR A 23 -6.92 -4.21 7.01
CA THR A 23 -6.00 -3.08 6.83
C THR A 23 -5.77 -2.80 5.35
N LEU A 24 -5.54 -3.85 4.56
CA LEU A 24 -5.32 -3.69 3.12
C LEU A 24 -6.53 -3.09 2.43
N ARG A 25 -7.73 -3.55 2.76
CA ARG A 25 -8.98 -3.00 2.22
C ARG A 25 -9.16 -1.53 2.62
N SER A 26 -8.86 -1.19 3.87
CA SER A 26 -8.95 0.19 4.35
C SER A 26 -8.01 1.10 3.57
N MET A 27 -6.79 0.66 3.33
CA MET A 27 -5.81 1.43 2.55
C MET A 27 -6.28 1.65 1.12
N ARG A 28 -6.94 0.64 0.53
CA ARG A 28 -7.49 0.76 -0.82
C ARG A 28 -8.66 1.75 -0.86
N ARG A 29 -9.52 1.72 0.16
CA ARG A 29 -10.73 2.56 0.21
C ARG A 29 -10.45 4.01 0.58
N ASP A 30 -9.46 4.26 1.44
CA ASP A 30 -9.19 5.61 1.95
C ASP A 30 -8.21 6.41 1.07
N GLY A 31 -7.79 5.86 -0.04
CA GLY A 31 -6.93 6.55 -1.00
C GLY A 31 -5.44 6.43 -0.73
N ARG A 32 -5.02 5.65 0.27
CA ARG A 32 -3.59 5.41 0.50
C ARG A 32 -2.95 4.59 -0.62
N LEU A 33 -3.75 3.80 -1.33
CA LEU A 33 -3.30 3.07 -2.52
C LEU A 33 -3.91 3.72 -3.75
N THR A 34 -3.07 3.94 -4.77
CA THR A 34 -3.47 4.60 -6.01
C THR A 34 -4.04 3.59 -6.99
N PRO A 35 -5.29 3.78 -7.47
CA PRO A 35 -5.83 2.88 -8.49
C PRO A 35 -4.96 2.87 -9.74
N GLY A 36 -4.78 1.70 -10.32
CA GLY A 36 -3.97 1.51 -11.53
C GLY A 36 -2.52 1.21 -11.23
N ASP A 37 -1.90 1.98 -10.33
CA ASP A 37 -0.49 1.77 -9.96
C ASP A 37 -0.31 0.71 -8.87
N HIS A 38 -1.15 0.77 -7.85
CA HIS A 38 -1.05 -0.09 -6.68
C HIS A 38 -2.04 -1.25 -6.72
N PHE A 39 -3.19 -1.06 -7.31
CA PHE A 39 -4.17 -2.13 -7.44
C PHE A 39 -5.01 -1.96 -8.71
N ILE A 40 -5.56 -3.08 -9.17
CA ILE A 40 -6.48 -3.10 -10.30
C ILE A 40 -7.64 -4.03 -9.97
N PHE A 41 -8.79 -3.79 -10.59
CA PHE A 41 -9.84 -4.81 -10.63
C PHE A 41 -9.44 -5.80 -11.72
N ALA A 42 -9.13 -7.02 -11.32
CA ALA A 42 -8.53 -8.02 -12.22
C ALA A 42 -9.39 -8.30 -13.47
N THR A 43 -10.70 -8.11 -13.37
CA THR A 43 -11.62 -8.27 -14.49
C THR A 43 -12.03 -6.94 -15.12
N GLY A 44 -11.50 -5.82 -14.61
CA GLY A 44 -11.88 -4.48 -15.05
C GLY A 44 -13.24 -4.02 -14.53
N THR A 45 -13.84 -4.77 -13.63
CA THR A 45 -15.19 -4.50 -13.11
C THR A 45 -15.16 -4.26 -11.61
N ALA A 46 -15.76 -3.17 -11.15
CA ALA A 46 -15.90 -2.88 -9.73
C ALA A 46 -16.64 -4.03 -9.02
N GLY A 47 -16.15 -4.39 -7.83
CA GLY A 47 -16.71 -5.49 -7.06
C GLY A 47 -16.17 -6.86 -7.43
N GLY A 48 -15.34 -6.95 -8.48
CA GLY A 48 -14.66 -8.17 -8.85
C GLY A 48 -13.37 -8.39 -8.04
N PRO A 49 -12.62 -9.44 -8.38
CA PRO A 49 -11.34 -9.69 -7.71
C PRO A 49 -10.38 -8.53 -7.88
N VAL A 50 -9.60 -8.24 -6.83
CA VAL A 50 -8.62 -7.16 -6.84
C VAL A 50 -7.22 -7.78 -6.86
N ALA A 51 -6.36 -7.26 -7.73
CA ALA A 51 -4.95 -7.62 -7.78
C ALA A 51 -4.11 -6.43 -7.32
N TYR A 52 -3.06 -6.71 -6.57
CA TYR A 52 -2.20 -5.69 -5.95
C TYR A 52 -0.78 -5.77 -6.49
N ASN A 53 -0.20 -4.62 -6.79
CA ASN A 53 1.19 -4.50 -7.25
C ASN A 53 2.10 -4.33 -6.04
N ILE A 54 2.69 -5.41 -5.57
CA ILE A 54 3.46 -5.43 -4.33
C ILE A 54 4.68 -4.53 -4.36
N PRO A 55 5.55 -4.57 -5.39
CA PRO A 55 6.72 -3.68 -5.41
C PRO A 55 6.35 -2.19 -5.35
N ALA A 56 5.32 -1.78 -6.08
CA ALA A 56 4.87 -0.39 -6.07
C ALA A 56 4.31 0.04 -4.71
N ILE A 57 3.56 -0.85 -4.06
CA ILE A 57 3.02 -0.60 -2.72
C ILE A 57 4.16 -0.48 -1.70
N HIS A 58 5.12 -1.41 -1.73
CA HIS A 58 6.27 -1.37 -0.83
C HIS A 58 7.05 -0.06 -0.96
N GLU A 59 7.29 0.39 -2.19
CA GLU A 59 7.98 1.64 -2.45
C GLU A 59 7.23 2.83 -1.86
N SER A 60 5.93 2.88 -2.06
CA SER A 60 5.07 3.93 -1.52
C SER A 60 5.08 3.94 0.01
N LEU A 61 4.95 2.77 0.63
CA LEU A 61 4.97 2.66 2.09
C LEU A 61 6.32 3.03 2.68
N ALA A 62 7.41 2.68 2.01
CA ALA A 62 8.75 3.04 2.45
C ALA A 62 8.94 4.55 2.47
N LYS A 63 8.48 5.25 1.42
CA LYS A 63 8.53 6.71 1.35
C LYS A 63 7.70 7.35 2.47
N ARG A 64 6.49 6.86 2.70
CA ARG A 64 5.63 7.38 3.77
C ARG A 64 6.25 7.14 5.14
N THR A 65 6.89 6.00 5.33
CA THR A 65 7.55 5.68 6.60
C THR A 65 8.64 6.69 6.91
N VAL A 66 9.46 7.04 5.94
CA VAL A 66 10.52 8.05 6.12
C VAL A 66 9.91 9.38 6.51
N GLU A 67 8.85 9.81 5.84
CA GLU A 67 8.15 11.06 6.15
C GLU A 67 7.56 11.05 7.55
N MET A 68 6.91 9.96 7.94
CA MET A 68 6.27 9.84 9.26
C MET A 68 7.30 9.83 10.39
N VAL A 69 8.43 9.16 10.19
CA VAL A 69 9.51 9.15 11.18
C VAL A 69 10.06 10.56 11.38
N ALA A 70 10.23 11.33 10.29
CA ALA A 70 10.68 12.71 10.38
C ALA A 70 9.67 13.59 11.14
N ILE A 71 8.37 13.41 10.88
CA ILE A 71 7.31 14.14 11.58
C ILE A 71 7.30 13.79 13.07
N GLU A 72 7.44 12.52 13.42
CA GLU A 72 7.52 12.07 14.81
C GLU A 72 8.71 12.70 15.54
N ALA A 73 9.87 12.74 14.90
CA ALA A 73 11.07 13.33 15.46
C ALA A 73 10.86 14.81 15.78
N LYS A 74 10.25 15.55 14.87
CA LYS A 74 9.91 16.96 15.07
C LYS A 74 8.91 17.14 16.21
N ARG A 75 7.92 16.28 16.28
CA ARG A 75 6.90 16.33 17.32
C ARG A 75 7.51 16.10 18.71
N ARG A 76 8.44 15.13 18.84
CA ARG A 76 9.15 14.87 20.07
C ARG A 76 10.02 16.05 20.49
N ALA A 77 10.74 16.65 19.54
CA ALA A 77 11.58 17.82 19.81
C ALA A 77 10.74 19.01 20.27
N ALA A 78 9.54 19.18 19.71
CA ALA A 78 8.65 20.27 20.09
C ALA A 78 7.95 20.06 21.44
N SER A 79 7.94 18.84 21.94
CA SER A 79 7.24 18.47 23.18
C SER A 79 8.06 18.71 24.45
N ILE A 80 9.29 19.13 24.34
CA ILE A 80 10.19 19.33 25.48
C ILE A 80 9.98 20.69 26.12
#